data_4e20f65ac5dc1d727d29f2464108aa36
#
_entry.id   4e20f65ac5dc1d727d29f2464108aa36
#
_cell.length_a   1.000
_cell.length_b   1.000
_cell.length_c   1.000
_cell.angle_alpha   90.00
_cell.angle_beta   90.00
_cell.angle_gamma   90.00
#
_symmetry.space_group_name_H-M   'P 1'
#
loop_
_entity.id
_entity.type
_entity.pdbx_description
1 polymer ?
#
loop_
_entity_poly.entity_id
_entity_poly.type
_entity_poly.pdbx_seq_one_letter_code
_entity_poly.pdbx_strand_id
1 'polypeptide(L)'
;MQDHDKNNKSNNVRRTSGSDGQQAPKSNGQPRPSGASRSSGQPRRQAPSDGRAPKADGQPRRQTPSDGSGSKSNGQPRRQAPSGNGRQGAGGQSSPAGQPRPNNGTRANSQQRPAEGSNQPKPRRQSPEAGQTRSGNGAQANNRPRKKPNNGAPHKTAKKKGKKIILFVAEIFLLLILLGALWAVNKTQKIQHIALNPAKVHINEDVKAEIEQGTSIMKGYRNIALFGVDSRDKQLDKNTRTDVIMVASINLDTKEVRLISVYRDTWLNMTNDKYSKANAAYAKGGAEQAIGMLNMNLDLDITDFITVGFDAVIDVVDAIGGVEIDVKEEEIAHLNSYQISMVGRVVGTNAKGEDMYEAIEGVEYTPVTHAGLQTLNGLQATAYCRIRYTSGGDGARTERQRRVLTLIAQKAMTMNPATLNKIVDAVFGEVATSLTMPEILELLADIASYKIGETAGFPFSGHVEMAGWVGKASVVVPIDLTRNVSLLHEFLFDESDYTPTDTVKQCSQKIASDTGISYNGE
;
A
#
# COMPACT_ATOMS: atom_id res chain seq x y z
N MET A 1 61.86 21.60 20.38
CA MET A 1 63.09 21.17 19.76
C MET A 1 62.69 20.79 18.36
N GLN A 2 62.79 21.78 17.54
CA GLN A 2 63.72 22.00 16.42
C GLN A 2 63.40 21.05 15.28
N ASP A 3 62.77 21.53 14.26
CA ASP A 3 63.17 22.52 13.25
C ASP A 3 63.83 21.86 12.03
N HIS A 4 63.40 22.31 10.94
CA HIS A 4 63.95 22.62 9.63
C HIS A 4 63.41 21.78 8.48
N ASP A 5 62.56 22.30 7.64
CA ASP A 5 62.62 23.48 6.72
C ASP A 5 63.30 23.19 5.36
N LYS A 6 62.61 23.61 4.30
CA LYS A 6 63.05 24.15 3.01
C LYS A 6 63.42 23.12 1.90
N ASN A 7 63.13 23.29 0.66
CA ASN A 7 62.79 24.41 -0.25
C ASN A 7 62.60 23.83 -1.65
N ASN A 8 61.56 24.15 -2.41
CA ASN A 8 61.41 25.24 -3.36
C ASN A 8 62.18 25.12 -4.70
N LYS A 9 61.46 25.43 -5.75
CA LYS A 9 61.75 26.02 -7.09
C LYS A 9 61.27 25.15 -8.25
N SER A 10 60.17 25.47 -8.92
CA SER A 10 59.84 26.53 -9.91
C SER A 10 60.87 26.71 -11.03
N ASN A 11 60.36 26.53 -12.25
CA ASN A 11 60.64 27.30 -13.47
C ASN A 11 59.86 26.64 -14.63
N ASN A 12 58.86 27.19 -15.20
CA ASN A 12 58.58 28.39 -16.01
C ASN A 12 59.52 28.54 -17.22
N VAL A 13 58.92 28.83 -18.35
CA VAL A 13 59.39 29.58 -19.53
C VAL A 13 59.26 28.85 -20.88
N ARG A 14 58.25 29.28 -21.60
CA ARG A 14 58.11 30.09 -22.84
C ARG A 14 58.01 29.33 -24.18
N ARG A 15 56.85 29.57 -24.80
CA ARG A 15 56.57 30.24 -26.12
C ARG A 15 57.59 30.14 -27.23
N THR A 16 57.07 29.73 -28.41
CA THR A 16 57.09 30.43 -29.74
C THR A 16 56.21 29.60 -30.70
N SER A 17 55.16 30.04 -31.29
CA SER A 17 54.83 30.92 -32.41
C SER A 17 55.43 30.55 -33.78
N GLY A 18 54.57 30.35 -34.76
CA GLY A 18 54.79 30.31 -36.21
C GLY A 18 53.81 29.36 -36.89
N SER A 19 52.77 29.71 -37.45
CA SER A 19 52.28 30.47 -38.64
C SER A 19 52.45 29.69 -39.94
N ASP A 20 51.36 29.73 -40.71
CA ASP A 20 51.19 29.58 -42.15
C ASP A 20 51.06 28.13 -42.66
N GLY A 21 50.12 27.79 -43.50
CA GLY A 21 49.26 28.47 -44.44
C GLY A 21 48.50 27.44 -45.26
N GLN A 22 47.32 27.80 -45.61
CA GLN A 22 46.60 27.60 -46.88
C GLN A 22 46.74 26.26 -47.63
N GLN A 23 45.67 25.58 -47.99
CA GLN A 23 44.76 25.78 -49.14
C GLN A 23 43.83 24.57 -49.29
N ALA A 24 42.55 24.86 -49.48
CA ALA A 24 41.61 23.97 -50.15
C ALA A 24 41.79 24.02 -51.68
N PRO A 25 41.33 23.02 -52.44
CA PRO A 25 40.25 23.27 -53.39
C PRO A 25 39.22 22.14 -53.46
N LYS A 26 37.94 22.50 -53.50
CA LYS A 26 36.91 22.41 -54.56
C LYS A 26 37.16 21.25 -55.55
N SER A 27 36.23 20.43 -55.97
CA SER A 27 34.82 20.57 -56.36
C SER A 27 34.34 19.29 -57.04
N ASN A 28 33.01 19.17 -57.14
CA ASN A 28 32.19 18.53 -58.19
C ASN A 28 32.12 16.99 -58.19
N GLY A 29 30.96 16.37 -58.25
CA GLY A 29 29.79 16.66 -59.03
C GLY A 29 28.72 15.60 -58.75
N GLN A 30 27.52 16.04 -58.64
CA GLN A 30 26.36 15.23 -58.94
C GLN A 30 26.26 14.98 -60.45
N PRO A 31 25.53 13.91 -60.87
CA PRO A 31 24.10 14.19 -61.23
C PRO A 31 23.14 13.06 -60.90
N ARG A 32 21.93 13.45 -60.58
CA ARG A 32 20.70 12.71 -60.88
C ARG A 32 20.41 12.82 -62.40
N PRO A 33 19.67 11.87 -63.03
CA PRO A 33 18.21 12.04 -63.08
C PRO A 33 17.34 10.77 -63.11
N SER A 34 16.12 10.98 -62.62
CA SER A 34 14.79 10.73 -63.19
C SER A 34 14.45 9.37 -63.82
N GLY A 35 13.25 8.92 -63.48
CA GLY A 35 12.40 8.14 -64.36
C GLY A 35 11.50 7.15 -63.65
N ALA A 36 10.35 7.54 -63.29
CA ALA A 36 8.98 7.09 -63.39
C ALA A 36 8.74 5.63 -63.84
N SER A 37 7.89 4.90 -63.17
CA SER A 37 6.50 4.54 -63.47
C SER A 37 6.09 3.18 -62.90
N ARG A 38 4.98 3.19 -62.22
CA ARG A 38 3.83 2.27 -62.14
C ARG A 38 4.00 0.79 -62.56
N SER A 39 3.56 -0.12 -61.65
CA SER A 39 2.34 -0.93 -61.80
C SER A 39 2.25 -1.97 -60.68
N SER A 40 1.20 -1.91 -59.88
CA SER A 40 0.12 -2.90 -59.65
C SER A 40 0.46 -4.35 -59.87
N GLY A 41 0.20 -5.16 -58.81
CA GLY A 41 0.10 -6.60 -58.92
C GLY A 41 0.05 -7.32 -57.56
N GLN A 42 -1.14 -7.40 -56.99
CA GLN A 42 -1.45 -8.52 -56.10
C GLN A 42 -1.53 -9.80 -56.93
N PRO A 43 -1.24 -10.97 -56.38
CA PRO A 43 -2.09 -12.08 -56.58
C PRO A 43 -2.53 -12.76 -55.27
N ARG A 44 -3.75 -12.80 -55.12
CA ARG A 44 -4.81 -13.76 -54.80
C ARG A 44 -4.35 -15.19 -54.49
N ARG A 45 -4.92 -15.68 -53.36
CA ARG A 45 -5.23 -17.04 -52.92
C ARG A 45 -5.16 -18.14 -53.96
N GLN A 46 -4.63 -19.29 -53.56
CA GLN A 46 -5.19 -20.60 -53.87
C GLN A 46 -4.80 -21.62 -52.79
N ALA A 47 -5.79 -22.22 -52.13
CA ALA A 47 -5.72 -23.59 -51.65
C ALA A 47 -6.16 -24.51 -52.78
N PRO A 48 -5.67 -25.74 -52.86
CA PRO A 48 -6.55 -26.92 -52.74
C PRO A 48 -5.90 -28.05 -51.94
N SER A 49 -6.67 -28.71 -51.14
CA SER A 49 -7.46 -29.95 -51.31
C SER A 49 -6.67 -31.25 -51.30
N ASP A 50 -7.06 -32.04 -50.32
CA ASP A 50 -7.27 -33.48 -50.34
C ASP A 50 -6.12 -34.48 -50.57
N GLY A 51 -6.02 -35.37 -49.59
CA GLY A 51 -5.36 -36.63 -49.82
C GLY A 51 -5.11 -37.49 -48.59
N ARG A 52 -6.14 -38.13 -48.10
CA ARG A 52 -6.18 -39.53 -47.56
C ARG A 52 -5.20 -39.95 -46.48
N ALA A 53 -5.82 -40.29 -45.36
CA ALA A 53 -5.35 -41.28 -44.39
C ALA A 53 -5.13 -42.68 -45.01
N PRO A 54 -4.35 -43.51 -44.36
CA PRO A 54 -4.89 -44.82 -44.04
C PRO A 54 -4.86 -45.14 -42.53
N LYS A 55 -5.88 -45.93 -42.23
CA LYS A 55 -6.18 -46.61 -40.97
C LYS A 55 -5.15 -47.69 -40.65
N ALA A 56 -5.02 -47.90 -39.39
CA ALA A 56 -5.40 -49.08 -38.60
C ALA A 56 -4.25 -49.91 -38.03
N ASP A 57 -4.48 -50.18 -36.78
CA ASP A 57 -4.40 -51.42 -36.01
C ASP A 57 -3.11 -51.71 -35.23
N GLY A 58 -3.37 -51.97 -33.95
CA GLY A 58 -2.47 -52.71 -33.10
C GLY A 58 -2.52 -52.39 -31.61
N GLN A 59 -3.67 -52.60 -30.95
CA GLN A 59 -3.62 -53.06 -29.57
C GLN A 59 -3.30 -54.56 -29.53
N PRO A 60 -2.56 -55.04 -28.53
CA PRO A 60 -3.08 -56.10 -27.70
C PRO A 60 -2.87 -55.83 -26.19
N ARG A 61 -3.99 -55.81 -25.46
CA ARG A 61 -4.51 -56.83 -24.56
C ARG A 61 -3.58 -57.28 -23.42
N ARG A 62 -4.05 -56.92 -22.20
CA ARG A 62 -3.94 -57.61 -20.90
C ARG A 62 -3.40 -59.05 -20.94
N GLN A 63 -2.55 -59.32 -19.96
CA GLN A 63 -2.55 -60.58 -19.19
C GLN A 63 -1.99 -60.35 -17.80
N THR A 64 -2.80 -60.55 -16.77
CA THR A 64 -2.42 -61.11 -15.48
C THR A 64 -2.53 -62.65 -15.63
N PRO A 65 -1.71 -63.44 -14.95
CA PRO A 65 -2.17 -64.17 -13.79
C PRO A 65 -1.10 -64.32 -12.69
N SER A 66 -1.51 -64.28 -11.45
CA SER A 66 -1.85 -65.33 -10.48
C SER A 66 -0.68 -66.14 -9.89
N ASP A 67 -0.64 -66.04 -8.57
CA ASP A 67 -0.39 -67.09 -7.56
C ASP A 67 0.97 -67.80 -7.47
N GLY A 68 1.47 -67.79 -6.26
CA GLY A 68 2.53 -68.66 -5.80
C GLY A 68 3.03 -68.32 -4.37
N SER A 69 2.25 -68.67 -3.42
CA SER A 69 2.45 -69.13 -2.05
C SER A 69 3.89 -69.53 -1.59
N GLY A 70 4.20 -69.20 -0.31
CA GLY A 70 5.25 -69.84 0.47
C GLY A 70 5.80 -68.90 1.54
N SER A 71 5.27 -68.76 2.67
CA SER A 71 5.25 -69.42 3.95
C SER A 71 6.57 -69.43 4.74
N LYS A 72 6.45 -68.89 6.00
CA LYS A 72 7.22 -69.12 7.23
C LYS A 72 8.54 -68.40 7.38
N SER A 73 8.92 -67.82 8.54
CA SER A 73 8.46 -67.94 9.93
C SER A 73 9.27 -66.98 10.80
N ASN A 74 8.63 -66.42 11.83
CA ASN A 74 9.06 -66.28 13.21
C ASN A 74 10.36 -65.56 13.57
N GLY A 75 10.23 -64.63 14.50
CA GLY A 75 11.24 -64.27 15.46
C GLY A 75 11.09 -62.92 16.16
N GLN A 76 10.08 -62.77 16.98
CA GLN A 76 10.23 -61.89 18.16
C GLN A 76 10.98 -62.67 19.24
N PRO A 77 11.75 -62.04 20.12
CA PRO A 77 11.37 -61.96 21.52
C PRO A 77 11.60 -60.57 22.16
N ARG A 78 10.67 -60.05 22.73
CA ARG A 78 10.24 -59.73 24.10
C ARG A 78 11.34 -59.56 25.17
N ARG A 79 11.24 -58.37 25.83
CA ARG A 79 11.45 -58.01 27.24
C ARG A 79 12.82 -58.17 27.88
N GLN A 80 13.29 -57.09 28.54
CA GLN A 80 13.21 -56.93 30.01
C GLN A 80 13.89 -55.63 30.45
N ALA A 81 13.20 -54.85 31.29
CA ALA A 81 13.82 -53.97 32.26
C ALA A 81 14.34 -54.78 33.44
N PRO A 82 15.26 -54.25 34.20
CA PRO A 82 14.94 -54.09 35.60
C PRO A 82 15.39 -52.77 36.24
N SER A 83 14.60 -52.42 37.21
CA SER A 83 14.75 -51.54 38.35
C SER A 83 15.98 -51.85 39.23
N GLY A 84 16.47 -50.82 39.93
CA GLY A 84 17.33 -50.99 41.08
C GLY A 84 17.94 -49.73 41.64
N ASN A 85 17.28 -49.13 42.55
CA ASN A 85 17.60 -48.46 43.81
C ASN A 85 19.06 -48.34 44.27
N GLY A 86 19.33 -47.19 44.95
CA GLY A 86 20.36 -47.05 46.01
C GLY A 86 20.89 -45.62 46.05
N ARG A 87 20.35 -44.76 46.77
CA ARG A 87 20.48 -44.25 48.17
C ARG A 87 21.86 -43.75 48.56
N GLN A 88 21.83 -42.52 49.12
CA GLN A 88 22.64 -41.87 50.18
C GLN A 88 23.94 -41.21 49.70
N GLY A 89 24.32 -40.03 50.12
CA GLY A 89 23.91 -39.18 51.24
C GLY A 89 24.68 -37.90 51.26
N ALA A 90 24.06 -36.96 51.82
CA ALA A 90 24.46 -36.04 52.86
C ALA A 90 25.57 -35.00 52.61
N GLY A 91 25.20 -33.77 52.87
CA GLY A 91 25.99 -32.86 53.66
C GLY A 91 26.17 -31.46 53.12
N GLY A 92 25.51 -30.51 53.74
CA GLY A 92 25.96 -29.29 54.31
C GLY A 92 25.55 -28.03 53.58
N GLN A 93 24.53 -27.42 53.98
CA GLN A 93 24.35 -26.17 54.74
C GLN A 93 25.35 -25.06 54.44
N SER A 94 24.84 -23.93 53.90
CA SER A 94 24.67 -22.70 54.65
C SER A 94 24.16 -21.55 53.75
N SER A 95 22.97 -21.08 54.05
CA SER A 95 22.60 -19.66 53.88
C SER A 95 23.20 -18.87 55.03
N PRO A 96 23.38 -17.53 54.95
CA PRO A 96 22.24 -16.65 55.16
C PRO A 96 22.27 -15.29 54.44
N ALA A 97 21.11 -14.77 54.17
CA ALA A 97 20.49 -13.54 54.66
C ALA A 97 21.09 -12.20 54.24
N GLY A 98 20.18 -11.32 53.84
CA GLY A 98 20.33 -9.91 53.98
C GLY A 98 19.46 -9.06 53.08
N GLN A 99 18.15 -9.02 53.30
CA GLN A 99 17.39 -7.77 53.08
C GLN A 99 17.77 -6.78 54.15
N PRO A 100 17.64 -5.43 53.92
CA PRO A 100 16.43 -4.84 54.48
C PRO A 100 15.79 -3.73 53.60
N ARG A 101 14.50 -3.71 53.62
CA ARG A 101 13.71 -2.49 53.61
C ARG A 101 13.92 -1.74 54.91
N PRO A 102 13.74 -0.43 54.92
CA PRO A 102 12.82 0.11 55.93
C PRO A 102 11.74 1.02 55.33
N ASN A 103 10.67 0.83 55.99
CA ASN A 103 9.40 1.51 56.02
C ASN A 103 9.47 2.69 56.98
N ASN A 104 8.45 3.52 56.91
CA ASN A 104 7.97 4.49 57.90
C ASN A 104 8.65 5.88 57.83
N GLY A 105 7.92 6.89 57.90
CA GLY A 105 6.56 7.10 58.34
C GLY A 105 6.40 8.55 58.72
N THR A 106 5.19 8.92 58.76
CA THR A 106 4.53 9.85 59.66
C THR A 106 4.57 11.34 59.31
N ARG A 107 3.37 11.83 58.99
CA ARG A 107 2.57 12.87 59.71
C ARG A 107 3.30 14.17 59.98
N ALA A 108 2.72 15.30 59.81
CA ALA A 108 1.37 15.82 60.00
C ALA A 108 1.29 17.28 59.57
N ASN A 109 0.10 17.64 59.17
CA ASN A 109 -0.66 18.78 59.71
C ASN A 109 -0.07 20.17 59.53
N SER A 110 -0.73 21.09 58.95
CA SER A 110 -1.92 21.76 59.40
C SER A 110 -2.23 22.97 58.51
N GLN A 111 -3.50 23.11 58.23
CA GLN A 111 -4.29 24.37 58.32
C GLN A 111 -3.75 25.58 57.58
N GLN A 112 -4.47 26.20 56.69
CA GLN A 112 -5.70 26.97 56.98
C GLN A 112 -6.35 27.42 55.66
N ARG A 113 -7.65 27.27 55.57
CA ARG A 113 -8.54 28.15 54.82
C ARG A 113 -8.69 29.48 55.63
N PRO A 114 -9.12 30.58 55.00
CA PRO A 114 -10.52 30.88 54.73
C PRO A 114 -10.69 31.48 53.32
N ALA A 115 -11.73 31.26 52.62
CA ALA A 115 -13.13 31.63 52.70
C ALA A 115 -13.42 33.07 52.27
N GLU A 116 -14.50 33.11 51.50
CA GLU A 116 -15.39 34.21 51.14
C GLU A 116 -15.11 34.82 49.76
N GLY A 117 -16.07 35.02 48.93
CA GLY A 117 -17.50 34.88 49.04
C GLY A 117 -18.13 35.20 47.70
N SER A 118 -19.15 34.48 47.41
CA SER A 118 -20.51 34.93 47.09
C SER A 118 -20.61 35.96 45.95
N ASN A 119 -21.39 35.79 44.90
CA ASN A 119 -22.84 35.61 44.85
C ASN A 119 -23.30 35.53 43.40
N GLN A 120 -24.14 34.61 43.12
CA GLN A 120 -25.23 34.79 42.16
C GLN A 120 -26.24 35.78 42.77
N PRO A 121 -27.12 36.46 41.99
CA PRO A 121 -28.29 35.78 41.51
C PRO A 121 -28.87 36.30 40.17
N LYS A 122 -29.72 35.49 39.59
CA LYS A 122 -30.81 35.89 38.66
C LYS A 122 -31.86 36.72 39.42
N PRO A 123 -32.61 37.61 38.70
CA PRO A 123 -34.04 37.73 38.89
C PRO A 123 -34.79 37.85 37.54
N ARG A 124 -35.75 37.10 37.34
CA ARG A 124 -37.23 37.09 37.40
C ARG A 124 -37.92 38.43 37.08
N ARG A 125 -38.77 38.33 36.02
CA ARG A 125 -40.02 39.05 35.70
C ARG A 125 -40.47 40.08 36.71
N GLN A 126 -40.91 41.21 36.15
CA GLN A 126 -42.21 41.82 36.46
C GLN A 126 -42.49 42.97 35.49
N SER A 127 -43.73 42.95 34.95
CA SER A 127 -44.40 44.12 34.46
C SER A 127 -44.89 44.96 35.66
N PRO A 128 -45.12 46.24 35.49
CA PRO A 128 -46.41 46.77 35.88
C PRO A 128 -47.02 47.82 34.93
N GLU A 129 -48.31 47.85 35.09
CA GLU A 129 -49.37 48.74 34.70
C GLU A 129 -49.15 50.24 34.86
N ALA A 130 -49.92 50.95 34.03
CA ALA A 130 -50.90 52.00 34.31
C ALA A 130 -50.45 53.42 34.67
N GLY A 131 -51.11 54.36 34.07
CA GLY A 131 -51.27 55.77 34.45
C GLY A 131 -51.70 56.60 33.26
N GLN A 132 -52.89 56.69 32.96
CA GLN A 132 -53.96 57.72 33.07
C GLN A 132 -53.42 59.16 32.99
N THR A 133 -53.98 59.91 32.02
CA THR A 133 -55.01 60.98 32.26
C THR A 133 -55.35 61.70 30.93
N ARG A 134 -56.58 61.74 30.61
CA ARG A 134 -57.57 62.87 30.46
C ARG A 134 -57.14 63.98 29.50
N SER A 135 -57.93 64.41 28.54
CA SER A 135 -59.25 65.01 28.53
C SER A 135 -59.48 65.57 27.14
N GLY A 136 -60.48 65.65 26.45
CA GLY A 136 -61.83 65.94 26.62
C GLY A 136 -62.53 66.25 25.27
N ASN A 137 -63.77 65.97 25.27
CA ASN A 137 -64.90 66.63 24.66
C ASN A 137 -65.01 66.85 23.13
N GLY A 138 -66.19 66.41 22.66
CA GLY A 138 -66.87 67.00 21.53
C GLY A 138 -67.87 66.05 20.86
N ALA A 139 -69.13 66.19 21.26
CA ALA A 139 -70.32 65.52 20.81
C ALA A 139 -70.71 65.86 19.34
N GLN A 140 -71.40 64.95 18.66
CA GLN A 140 -72.79 64.99 18.21
C GLN A 140 -73.07 63.97 17.09
N ALA A 141 -73.97 63.14 17.39
CA ALA A 141 -75.14 62.58 16.73
C ALA A 141 -75.31 62.68 15.21
N ASN A 142 -75.55 61.61 14.52
CA ASN A 142 -76.86 61.17 14.04
C ASN A 142 -76.83 60.13 12.89
N ASN A 143 -77.75 59.23 13.05
CA ASN A 143 -78.51 58.54 12.01
C ASN A 143 -77.94 57.33 11.27
N ARG A 144 -78.65 56.24 11.58
CA ARG A 144 -78.79 54.93 10.87
C ARG A 144 -79.26 55.13 9.41
N PRO A 145 -79.10 54.10 8.55
CA PRO A 145 -79.80 52.86 8.68
C PRO A 145 -79.08 51.56 8.33
N ARG A 146 -79.60 50.48 8.89
CA ARG A 146 -79.30 49.06 8.68
C ARG A 146 -79.17 48.65 7.20
N LYS A 147 -78.16 47.87 6.85
CA LYS A 147 -78.29 46.88 5.79
C LYS A 147 -77.64 45.56 6.20
N LYS A 148 -78.33 44.51 5.78
CA LYS A 148 -78.29 43.08 6.12
C LYS A 148 -76.96 42.42 5.95
N PRO A 149 -76.69 41.25 6.63
CA PRO A 149 -75.42 40.48 6.51
C PRO A 149 -75.41 39.74 5.17
N ASN A 150 -74.28 39.85 4.47
CA ASN A 150 -73.98 39.06 3.30
C ASN A 150 -73.05 37.95 3.75
N ASN A 151 -73.54 36.71 3.70
CA ASN A 151 -72.81 35.48 3.89
C ASN A 151 -71.75 35.35 2.72
N GLY A 152 -70.50 35.73 2.94
CA GLY A 152 -69.39 35.45 2.07
C GLY A 152 -68.62 34.26 2.62
N ALA A 153 -68.68 33.16 1.91
CA ALA A 153 -67.92 31.96 2.20
C ALA A 153 -66.41 32.21 2.28
N PRO A 154 -65.67 31.49 3.13
CA PRO A 154 -64.21 31.68 3.24
C PRO A 154 -63.52 31.14 2.00
N HIS A 155 -62.78 32.00 1.33
CA HIS A 155 -61.88 31.66 0.23
C HIS A 155 -60.77 30.69 0.70
N LYS A 156 -60.95 29.42 0.36
CA LYS A 156 -59.91 28.38 0.46
C LYS A 156 -58.87 28.56 -0.67
N THR A 157 -57.91 29.46 -0.56
CA THR A 157 -56.85 29.63 -1.56
C THR A 157 -55.44 29.49 -1.01
N ALA A 158 -55.24 29.20 0.30
CA ALA A 158 -53.91 29.09 0.88
C ALA A 158 -53.26 27.68 0.79
N LYS A 159 -54.02 26.60 0.48
CA LYS A 159 -53.49 25.21 0.45
C LYS A 159 -52.81 24.79 -0.87
N LYS A 160 -53.00 25.51 -1.97
CA LYS A 160 -52.38 25.13 -3.28
C LYS A 160 -50.93 25.63 -3.48
N LYS A 161 -50.51 26.72 -2.81
CA LYS A 161 -49.13 27.22 -2.91
C LYS A 161 -48.14 26.35 -2.13
N GLY A 162 -48.47 25.83 -0.96
CA GLY A 162 -47.62 24.96 -0.15
C GLY A 162 -47.31 23.62 -0.84
N LYS A 163 -48.32 23.01 -1.50
CA LYS A 163 -48.10 21.74 -2.22
C LYS A 163 -47.17 21.89 -3.43
N LYS A 164 -47.19 23.04 -4.15
CA LYS A 164 -46.29 23.31 -5.27
C LYS A 164 -44.86 23.57 -4.80
N ILE A 165 -44.63 24.20 -3.65
CA ILE A 165 -43.31 24.41 -3.06
C ILE A 165 -42.71 23.09 -2.59
N ILE A 166 -43.52 22.23 -1.94
CA ILE A 166 -43.08 20.89 -1.49
C ILE A 166 -42.71 20.01 -2.70
N LEU A 167 -43.52 20.04 -3.78
CA LEU A 167 -43.19 19.32 -5.02
C LEU A 167 -41.90 19.85 -5.67
N PHE A 168 -41.68 21.16 -5.73
CA PHE A 168 -40.48 21.77 -6.29
C PHE A 168 -39.24 21.44 -5.45
N VAL A 169 -39.34 21.43 -4.12
CA VAL A 169 -38.25 21.00 -3.23
C VAL A 169 -37.95 19.50 -3.42
N ALA A 170 -38.98 18.67 -3.58
CA ALA A 170 -38.80 17.24 -3.87
C ALA A 170 -38.16 16.98 -5.23
N GLU A 171 -38.50 17.78 -6.26
CA GLU A 171 -37.87 17.72 -7.58
C GLU A 171 -36.38 18.11 -7.52
N ILE A 172 -36.06 19.19 -6.78
CA ILE A 172 -34.64 19.58 -6.57
C ILE A 172 -33.88 18.49 -5.83
N PHE A 173 -34.47 17.90 -4.79
CA PHE A 173 -33.84 16.82 -4.04
C PHE A 173 -33.63 15.57 -4.90
N LEU A 174 -34.63 15.21 -5.71
CA LEU A 174 -34.49 14.12 -6.69
C LEU A 174 -33.40 14.41 -7.72
N LEU A 175 -33.32 15.63 -8.22
CA LEU A 175 -32.28 16.06 -9.15
C LEU A 175 -30.89 15.97 -8.51
N LEU A 176 -30.73 16.38 -7.26
CA LEU A 176 -29.47 16.26 -6.51
C LEU A 176 -29.07 14.80 -6.30
N ILE A 177 -30.03 13.92 -5.99
CA ILE A 177 -29.79 12.47 -5.91
C ILE A 177 -29.34 11.92 -7.26
N LEU A 178 -30.01 12.31 -8.34
CA LEU A 178 -29.68 11.87 -9.69
C LEU A 178 -28.30 12.37 -10.14
N LEU A 179 -27.96 13.61 -9.83
CA LEU A 179 -26.63 14.17 -10.08
C LEU A 179 -25.55 13.46 -9.24
N GLY A 180 -25.85 13.15 -7.98
CA GLY A 180 -24.97 12.35 -7.13
C GLY A 180 -24.77 10.93 -7.67
N ALA A 181 -25.85 10.29 -8.14
CA ALA A 181 -25.78 8.96 -8.76
C ALA A 181 -24.96 9.00 -10.07
N LEU A 182 -25.19 10.00 -10.94
CA LEU A 182 -24.42 10.19 -12.18
C LEU A 182 -22.95 10.46 -11.88
N TRP A 183 -22.64 11.27 -10.87
CA TRP A 183 -21.29 11.50 -10.41
C TRP A 183 -20.62 10.19 -9.94
N ALA A 184 -21.31 9.41 -9.10
CA ALA A 184 -20.82 8.12 -8.61
C ALA A 184 -20.58 7.13 -9.78
N VAL A 185 -21.53 7.02 -10.73
CA VAL A 185 -21.38 6.15 -11.92
C VAL A 185 -20.18 6.58 -12.77
N ASN A 186 -19.99 7.89 -12.99
CA ASN A 186 -18.84 8.38 -13.74
C ASN A 186 -17.50 8.07 -13.07
N LYS A 187 -17.47 8.06 -11.73
CA LYS A 187 -16.28 7.67 -10.96
C LYS A 187 -16.01 6.16 -11.04
N THR A 188 -17.06 5.33 -10.90
CA THR A 188 -16.91 3.86 -10.96
C THR A 188 -16.42 3.37 -12.31
N GLN A 189 -16.73 4.06 -13.41
CA GLN A 189 -16.26 3.67 -14.75
C GLN A 189 -14.76 3.88 -14.95
N LYS A 190 -14.09 4.67 -14.11
CA LYS A 190 -12.65 4.93 -14.20
C LYS A 190 -11.82 3.91 -13.43
N ILE A 191 -12.35 3.32 -12.35
CA ILE A 191 -11.63 2.34 -11.53
C ILE A 191 -11.79 0.96 -12.13
N GLN A 192 -10.70 0.22 -12.20
CA GLN A 192 -10.75 -1.21 -12.54
C GLN A 192 -11.16 -2.00 -11.29
N HIS A 193 -12.48 -2.20 -11.12
CA HIS A 193 -12.98 -3.04 -10.03
C HIS A 193 -12.81 -4.52 -10.36
N ILE A 194 -12.09 -5.25 -9.49
CA ILE A 194 -11.82 -6.68 -9.61
C ILE A 194 -12.36 -7.37 -8.36
N ALA A 195 -13.49 -8.07 -8.51
CA ALA A 195 -14.05 -8.86 -7.42
C ALA A 195 -13.13 -10.06 -7.13
N LEU A 196 -12.78 -10.25 -5.85
CA LEU A 196 -12.00 -11.38 -5.39
C LEU A 196 -12.89 -12.62 -5.19
N ASN A 197 -12.36 -13.78 -5.47
CA ASN A 197 -12.99 -15.05 -5.11
C ASN A 197 -12.57 -15.44 -3.68
N PRO A 198 -13.50 -15.45 -2.69
CA PRO A 198 -13.17 -15.78 -1.31
C PRO A 198 -12.46 -17.13 -1.13
N ALA A 199 -12.71 -18.11 -2.01
CA ALA A 199 -12.06 -19.42 -1.95
C ALA A 199 -10.57 -19.37 -2.35
N LYS A 200 -10.12 -18.29 -3.01
CA LYS A 200 -8.74 -18.14 -3.47
C LYS A 200 -7.88 -17.21 -2.64
N VAL A 201 -8.44 -16.52 -1.66
CA VAL A 201 -7.68 -15.65 -0.76
C VAL A 201 -6.95 -16.41 0.34
N HIS A 202 -7.16 -17.72 0.45
CA HIS A 202 -6.39 -18.68 1.27
C HIS A 202 -6.11 -18.23 2.71
N ILE A 203 -7.12 -17.70 3.41
CA ILE A 203 -7.02 -17.49 4.85
C ILE A 203 -6.88 -18.85 5.52
N ASN A 204 -5.89 -19.04 6.40
CA ASN A 204 -5.65 -20.30 7.08
C ASN A 204 -6.85 -20.72 7.93
N GLU A 205 -7.13 -22.03 8.01
CA GLU A 205 -8.37 -22.53 8.64
C GLU A 205 -8.45 -22.20 10.13
N ASP A 206 -7.32 -22.21 10.85
CA ASP A 206 -7.27 -21.82 12.25
C ASP A 206 -7.63 -20.34 12.43
N VAL A 207 -7.09 -19.46 11.56
CA VAL A 207 -7.42 -18.02 11.53
C VAL A 207 -8.90 -17.80 11.22
N LYS A 208 -9.48 -18.52 10.25
CA LYS A 208 -10.92 -18.46 9.96
C LYS A 208 -11.76 -18.86 11.17
N ALA A 209 -11.38 -19.97 11.82
CA ALA A 209 -12.09 -20.45 12.98
C ALA A 209 -12.09 -19.41 14.12
N GLU A 210 -10.98 -18.73 14.36
CA GLU A 210 -10.89 -17.64 15.35
C GLU A 210 -11.76 -16.44 14.98
N ILE A 211 -11.79 -16.06 13.68
CA ILE A 211 -12.64 -14.97 13.18
C ILE A 211 -14.13 -15.32 13.35
N GLU A 212 -14.52 -16.55 12.97
CA GLU A 212 -15.90 -17.04 13.10
C GLU A 212 -16.35 -17.13 14.57
N GLN A 213 -15.47 -17.55 15.46
CA GLN A 213 -15.71 -17.59 16.91
C GLN A 213 -15.70 -16.20 17.55
N GLY A 214 -15.20 -15.19 16.83
CA GLY A 214 -15.08 -13.81 17.32
C GLY A 214 -13.94 -13.61 18.31
N THR A 215 -13.00 -14.54 18.38
CA THR A 215 -11.82 -14.52 19.27
C THR A 215 -10.60 -13.85 18.63
N SER A 216 -10.55 -13.76 17.30
CA SER A 216 -9.45 -13.10 16.60
C SER A 216 -9.40 -11.60 16.85
N ILE A 217 -8.23 -11.09 17.19
CA ILE A 217 -7.96 -9.66 17.36
C ILE A 217 -8.11 -8.91 16.02
N MET A 218 -7.82 -9.57 14.90
CA MET A 218 -7.91 -8.98 13.55
C MET A 218 -9.32 -8.46 13.22
N LYS A 219 -10.37 -8.93 13.92
CA LYS A 219 -11.74 -8.42 13.78
C LYS A 219 -11.85 -6.91 14.10
N GLY A 220 -10.95 -6.37 14.92
CA GLY A 220 -10.84 -4.93 15.22
C GLY A 220 -10.06 -4.13 14.17
N TYR A 221 -9.64 -4.78 13.08
CA TYR A 221 -8.80 -4.19 12.05
C TYR A 221 -9.36 -4.42 10.66
N ARG A 222 -9.02 -3.54 9.73
CA ARG A 222 -9.22 -3.75 8.29
C ARG A 222 -7.85 -3.86 7.63
N ASN A 223 -7.55 -5.05 7.09
CA ASN A 223 -6.29 -5.35 6.44
C ASN A 223 -6.44 -5.23 4.92
N ILE A 224 -5.69 -4.32 4.28
CA ILE A 224 -5.75 -4.04 2.84
C ILE A 224 -4.38 -4.28 2.25
N ALA A 225 -4.30 -5.14 1.21
CA ALA A 225 -3.08 -5.32 0.44
C ALA A 225 -2.88 -4.16 -0.54
N LEU A 226 -1.67 -3.59 -0.57
CA LEU A 226 -1.28 -2.53 -1.47
C LEU A 226 -0.21 -3.06 -2.42
N PHE A 227 -0.47 -3.00 -3.73
CA PHE A 227 0.44 -3.48 -4.76
C PHE A 227 0.86 -2.33 -5.69
N GLY A 228 2.17 -2.21 -5.91
CA GLY A 228 2.73 -1.33 -6.93
C GLY A 228 3.27 -2.16 -8.08
N VAL A 229 2.82 -1.89 -9.31
CA VAL A 229 3.20 -2.62 -10.50
C VAL A 229 3.86 -1.71 -11.54
N ASP A 230 4.87 -2.25 -12.25
CA ASP A 230 5.48 -1.59 -13.40
C ASP A 230 4.68 -1.96 -14.67
N SER A 231 3.54 -1.30 -14.85
CA SER A 231 2.68 -1.49 -16.01
C SER A 231 2.73 -0.25 -16.90
N ARG A 232 3.28 -0.39 -18.11
CA ARG A 232 3.32 0.69 -19.11
C ARG A 232 2.04 0.78 -19.94
N ASP A 233 1.24 -0.30 -19.93
CA ASP A 233 0.03 -0.43 -20.75
C ASP A 233 -1.26 -0.29 -19.95
N LYS A 234 -1.19 0.26 -18.71
CA LYS A 234 -2.32 0.35 -17.75
C LYS A 234 -2.99 -1.00 -17.44
N GLN A 235 -2.28 -2.11 -17.67
CA GLN A 235 -2.73 -3.44 -17.37
C GLN A 235 -2.37 -3.78 -15.92
N LEU A 236 -3.35 -3.69 -15.01
CA LEU A 236 -3.16 -3.83 -13.58
C LEU A 236 -3.64 -5.17 -13.02
N ASP A 237 -4.16 -6.06 -13.88
CA ASP A 237 -4.84 -7.28 -13.42
C ASP A 237 -3.90 -8.48 -13.22
N LYS A 238 -2.92 -8.67 -14.10
CA LYS A 238 -1.96 -9.81 -14.07
C LYS A 238 -0.82 -9.62 -15.07
N ASN A 239 0.07 -10.62 -15.14
CA ASN A 239 1.24 -10.66 -16.03
C ASN A 239 2.31 -9.62 -15.72
N THR A 240 2.15 -8.85 -14.65
CA THR A 240 3.10 -7.84 -14.19
C THR A 240 3.60 -8.21 -12.81
N ARG A 241 4.90 -8.11 -12.57
CA ARG A 241 5.47 -8.31 -11.24
C ARG A 241 5.22 -7.09 -10.38
N THR A 242 4.92 -7.36 -9.11
CA THR A 242 4.85 -6.28 -8.12
C THR A 242 6.25 -5.89 -7.66
N ASP A 243 6.57 -4.61 -7.77
CA ASP A 243 7.78 -4.03 -7.16
C ASP A 243 7.52 -3.54 -5.73
N VAL A 244 6.26 -3.33 -5.39
CA VAL A 244 5.76 -2.95 -4.06
C VAL A 244 4.73 -3.97 -3.61
N ILE A 245 4.93 -4.53 -2.42
CA ILE A 245 3.98 -5.41 -1.73
C ILE A 245 3.89 -4.89 -0.30
N MET A 246 2.75 -4.33 0.08
CA MET A 246 2.52 -3.82 1.44
C MET A 246 1.18 -4.28 1.97
N VAL A 247 1.04 -4.31 3.28
CA VAL A 247 -0.23 -4.44 3.98
C VAL A 247 -0.44 -3.21 4.83
N ALA A 248 -1.59 -2.56 4.64
CA ALA A 248 -2.07 -1.51 5.51
C ALA A 248 -3.08 -2.13 6.48
N SER A 249 -2.76 -2.11 7.77
CA SER A 249 -3.64 -2.54 8.84
C SER A 249 -4.24 -1.31 9.51
N ILE A 250 -5.55 -1.16 9.42
CA ILE A 250 -6.31 -0.02 9.95
C ILE A 250 -7.04 -0.48 11.20
N ASN A 251 -6.66 0.03 12.35
CA ASN A 251 -7.42 -0.17 13.57
C ASN A 251 -8.75 0.60 13.48
N LEU A 252 -9.88 -0.11 13.57
CA LEU A 252 -11.20 0.45 13.35
C LEU A 252 -11.64 1.44 14.44
N ASP A 253 -11.13 1.26 15.66
CA ASP A 253 -11.47 2.09 16.81
C ASP A 253 -10.58 3.35 16.89
N THR A 254 -9.26 3.17 16.83
CA THR A 254 -8.29 4.26 17.01
C THR A 254 -7.99 5.03 15.73
N LYS A 255 -8.36 4.46 14.56
CA LYS A 255 -8.02 4.94 13.21
C LYS A 255 -6.51 5.02 12.95
N GLU A 256 -5.71 4.29 13.73
CA GLU A 256 -4.29 4.13 13.45
C GLU A 256 -4.07 3.19 12.27
N VAL A 257 -3.15 3.56 11.38
CA VAL A 257 -2.79 2.79 10.20
C VAL A 257 -1.32 2.38 10.31
N ARG A 258 -1.06 1.10 10.46
CA ARG A 258 0.29 0.53 10.44
C ARG A 258 0.58 -0.07 9.07
N LEU A 259 1.81 0.11 8.57
CA LEU A 259 2.22 -0.34 7.25
C LEU A 259 3.38 -1.33 7.36
N ILE A 260 3.20 -2.52 6.78
CA ILE A 260 4.27 -3.50 6.63
C ILE A 260 4.58 -3.71 5.15
N SER A 261 5.86 -3.65 4.76
CA SER A 261 6.29 -3.95 3.40
C SER A 261 6.91 -5.33 3.33
N VAL A 262 6.38 -6.22 2.53
CA VAL A 262 6.99 -7.52 2.24
C VAL A 262 8.04 -7.33 1.14
N TYR A 263 9.31 -7.69 1.43
CA TYR A 263 10.36 -7.61 0.41
C TYR A 263 9.99 -8.49 -0.79
N ARG A 264 10.00 -7.92 -1.98
CA ARG A 264 9.49 -8.57 -3.20
C ARG A 264 10.16 -9.90 -3.53
N ASP A 265 11.41 -10.09 -3.09
CA ASP A 265 12.21 -11.28 -3.35
C ASP A 265 12.14 -12.31 -2.20
N THR A 266 11.25 -12.11 -1.21
CA THR A 266 11.02 -13.06 -0.11
C THR A 266 10.53 -14.39 -0.64
N TRP A 267 11.17 -15.48 -0.21
CA TRP A 267 10.85 -16.85 -0.60
C TRP A 267 9.66 -17.37 0.18
N LEU A 268 8.51 -17.54 -0.48
CA LEU A 268 7.23 -17.89 0.16
C LEU A 268 6.48 -18.95 -0.64
N ASN A 269 5.56 -19.66 0.03
CA ASN A 269 4.60 -20.60 -0.58
C ASN A 269 3.58 -19.84 -1.43
N MET A 270 3.41 -20.27 -2.68
CA MET A 270 2.45 -19.71 -3.65
C MET A 270 1.06 -20.36 -3.53
N THR A 271 0.63 -20.78 -2.34
CA THR A 271 -0.67 -21.43 -2.04
C THR A 271 -0.88 -22.81 -2.66
N ASN A 272 0.15 -23.44 -3.17
CA ASN A 272 0.07 -24.74 -3.87
C ASN A 272 1.33 -25.60 -3.67
N ASP A 273 1.99 -25.43 -2.54
CA ASP A 273 3.25 -26.07 -2.14
C ASP A 273 4.42 -25.83 -3.09
N LYS A 274 4.28 -24.85 -3.99
CA LYS A 274 5.37 -24.33 -4.81
C LYS A 274 5.85 -23.02 -4.23
N TYR A 275 7.13 -22.91 -4.02
CA TYR A 275 7.76 -21.73 -3.46
C TYR A 275 8.33 -20.85 -4.57
N SER A 276 8.30 -19.56 -4.38
CA SER A 276 8.85 -18.58 -5.30
C SER A 276 9.07 -17.26 -4.58
N LYS A 277 9.70 -16.30 -5.27
CA LYS A 277 9.74 -14.91 -4.80
C LYS A 277 8.33 -14.32 -4.69
N ALA A 278 8.05 -13.58 -3.65
CA ALA A 278 6.71 -12.99 -3.38
C ALA A 278 6.15 -12.23 -4.57
N ASN A 279 6.98 -11.48 -5.31
CA ASN A 279 6.56 -10.72 -6.50
C ASN A 279 6.07 -11.58 -7.67
N ALA A 280 6.34 -12.87 -7.66
CA ALA A 280 5.86 -13.78 -8.70
C ALA A 280 4.38 -14.16 -8.52
N ALA A 281 3.82 -13.99 -7.34
CA ALA A 281 2.41 -14.31 -7.08
C ALA A 281 1.48 -13.47 -7.95
N TYR A 282 1.67 -12.16 -7.95
CA TYR A 282 0.84 -11.24 -8.73
C TYR A 282 0.95 -11.50 -10.24
N ALA A 283 2.16 -11.74 -10.75
CA ALA A 283 2.36 -12.06 -12.18
C ALA A 283 1.67 -13.34 -12.61
N LYS A 284 1.50 -14.32 -11.70
CA LYS A 284 0.89 -15.62 -12.01
C LYS A 284 -0.64 -15.61 -11.91
N GLY A 285 -1.21 -14.91 -10.96
CA GLY A 285 -2.63 -14.95 -10.68
C GLY A 285 -3.25 -13.65 -10.19
N GLY A 286 -2.58 -12.51 -10.44
CA GLY A 286 -3.10 -11.19 -10.04
C GLY A 286 -3.16 -11.00 -8.54
N ALA A 287 -4.04 -10.09 -8.13
CA ALA A 287 -4.24 -9.75 -6.73
C ALA A 287 -4.70 -10.95 -5.88
N GLU A 288 -5.59 -11.82 -6.40
CA GLU A 288 -6.05 -13.01 -5.69
C GLU A 288 -4.89 -13.91 -5.25
N GLN A 289 -3.98 -14.22 -6.16
CA GLN A 289 -2.83 -15.07 -5.88
C GLN A 289 -1.86 -14.40 -4.90
N ALA A 290 -1.67 -13.09 -5.02
CA ALA A 290 -0.79 -12.33 -4.14
C ALA A 290 -1.37 -12.24 -2.72
N ILE A 291 -2.68 -12.00 -2.58
CA ILE A 291 -3.37 -12.01 -1.28
C ILE A 291 -3.32 -13.40 -0.66
N GLY A 292 -3.66 -14.44 -1.43
CA GLY A 292 -3.60 -15.82 -0.93
C GLY A 292 -2.21 -16.20 -0.44
N MET A 293 -1.16 -15.78 -1.13
CA MET A 293 0.22 -15.97 -0.70
C MET A 293 0.49 -15.23 0.62
N LEU A 294 0.03 -13.98 0.77
CA LEU A 294 0.19 -13.22 2.01
C LEU A 294 -0.56 -13.88 3.17
N ASN A 295 -1.84 -14.17 3.00
CA ASN A 295 -2.66 -14.78 4.06
C ASN A 295 -2.10 -16.12 4.53
N MET A 296 -1.74 -17.01 3.59
CA MET A 296 -1.23 -18.34 3.92
C MET A 296 0.10 -18.31 4.68
N ASN A 297 1.04 -17.46 4.26
CA ASN A 297 2.38 -17.44 4.85
C ASN A 297 2.47 -16.55 6.09
N LEU A 298 1.54 -15.61 6.29
CA LEU A 298 1.62 -14.58 7.32
C LEU A 298 0.47 -14.65 8.35
N ASP A 299 -0.42 -15.63 8.22
CA ASP A 299 -1.61 -15.79 9.07
C ASP A 299 -2.49 -14.51 9.08
N LEU A 300 -2.70 -13.91 7.92
CA LEU A 300 -3.52 -12.71 7.76
C LEU A 300 -4.91 -13.04 7.21
N ASP A 301 -5.83 -12.09 7.32
CA ASP A 301 -7.23 -12.16 6.86
C ASP A 301 -7.54 -11.13 5.75
N ILE A 302 -6.58 -10.82 4.90
CA ILE A 302 -6.72 -9.83 3.85
C ILE A 302 -7.80 -10.27 2.87
N THR A 303 -8.81 -9.43 2.66
CA THR A 303 -9.89 -9.61 1.69
C THR A 303 -9.99 -8.45 0.69
N ASP A 304 -9.22 -7.40 0.89
CA ASP A 304 -9.24 -6.20 0.07
C ASP A 304 -7.85 -5.86 -0.49
N PHE A 305 -7.84 -5.22 -1.66
CA PHE A 305 -6.60 -4.74 -2.24
C PHE A 305 -6.75 -3.43 -3.00
N ILE A 306 -5.63 -2.74 -3.17
CA ILE A 306 -5.45 -1.61 -4.08
C ILE A 306 -4.16 -1.86 -4.85
N THR A 307 -4.24 -1.85 -6.18
CA THR A 307 -3.09 -1.91 -7.08
C THR A 307 -2.96 -0.61 -7.84
N VAL A 308 -1.74 -0.06 -7.89
CA VAL A 308 -1.42 1.18 -8.60
C VAL A 308 -0.26 0.97 -9.56
N GLY A 309 -0.32 1.65 -10.71
CA GLY A 309 0.81 1.80 -11.63
C GLY A 309 1.77 2.90 -11.18
N PHE A 310 2.93 3.01 -11.81
CA PHE A 310 3.87 4.11 -11.52
C PHE A 310 3.34 5.48 -11.94
N ASP A 311 2.56 5.55 -13.02
CA ASP A 311 1.96 6.80 -13.50
C ASP A 311 0.99 7.36 -12.46
N ALA A 312 0.22 6.50 -11.77
CA ALA A 312 -0.65 6.91 -10.67
C ALA A 312 0.12 7.59 -9.52
N VAL A 313 1.34 7.11 -9.21
CA VAL A 313 2.18 7.74 -8.17
C VAL A 313 2.63 9.14 -8.62
N ILE A 314 3.00 9.30 -9.90
CA ILE A 314 3.37 10.61 -10.47
C ILE A 314 2.20 11.56 -10.32
N ASP A 315 1.02 11.16 -10.79
CA ASP A 315 -0.19 11.99 -10.81
C ASP A 315 -0.65 12.38 -9.40
N VAL A 316 -0.60 11.44 -8.43
CA VAL A 316 -0.92 11.73 -7.02
C VAL A 316 0.04 12.76 -6.46
N VAL A 317 1.35 12.54 -6.59
CA VAL A 317 2.37 13.42 -6.02
C VAL A 317 2.26 14.82 -6.61
N ASP A 318 2.05 14.94 -7.91
CA ASP A 318 1.88 16.24 -8.58
C ASP A 318 0.58 16.92 -8.15
N ALA A 319 -0.53 16.17 -8.05
CA ALA A 319 -1.83 16.71 -7.62
C ALA A 319 -1.81 17.23 -6.16
N ILE A 320 -0.99 16.62 -5.30
CA ILE A 320 -0.79 17.10 -3.91
C ILE A 320 0.28 18.20 -3.80
N GLY A 321 0.93 18.59 -4.90
CA GLY A 321 1.97 19.62 -4.93
C GLY A 321 3.32 19.14 -4.41
N GLY A 322 3.69 17.88 -4.71
CA GLY A 322 4.97 17.28 -4.36
C GLY A 322 5.04 16.67 -2.95
N VAL A 323 6.13 16.02 -2.62
CA VAL A 323 6.46 15.46 -1.30
C VAL A 323 7.82 15.95 -0.82
N GLU A 324 7.94 16.24 0.49
CA GLU A 324 9.20 16.72 1.07
C GLU A 324 10.07 15.54 1.49
N ILE A 325 11.24 15.41 0.86
CA ILE A 325 12.18 14.32 1.10
C ILE A 325 13.58 14.89 1.34
N ASP A 326 14.23 14.40 2.39
CA ASP A 326 15.65 14.64 2.64
C ASP A 326 16.46 13.69 1.76
N VAL A 327 16.92 14.19 0.59
CA VAL A 327 17.67 13.43 -0.41
C VAL A 327 19.14 13.39 -0.01
N LYS A 328 19.72 12.18 0.02
CA LYS A 328 21.13 11.98 0.31
C LYS A 328 21.99 12.22 -0.93
N GLU A 329 23.24 12.65 -0.74
CA GLU A 329 24.18 12.87 -1.83
C GLU A 329 24.34 11.64 -2.73
N GLU A 330 24.44 10.43 -2.13
CA GLU A 330 24.55 9.17 -2.86
C GLU A 330 23.33 8.82 -3.71
N GLU A 331 22.18 9.43 -3.46
CA GLU A 331 20.92 9.17 -4.16
C GLU A 331 20.74 10.00 -5.43
N ILE A 332 21.39 11.17 -5.52
CA ILE A 332 21.16 12.17 -6.57
C ILE A 332 21.41 11.58 -7.97
N ALA A 333 22.57 10.95 -8.17
CA ALA A 333 22.92 10.38 -9.48
C ALA A 333 21.94 9.28 -9.90
N HIS A 334 21.54 8.43 -8.96
CA HIS A 334 20.57 7.36 -9.19
C HIS A 334 19.17 7.91 -9.48
N LEU A 335 18.72 8.89 -8.69
CA LEU A 335 17.42 9.54 -8.87
C LEU A 335 17.32 10.14 -10.27
N ASN A 336 18.31 10.90 -10.70
CA ASN A 336 18.34 11.53 -12.03
C ASN A 336 18.39 10.48 -13.16
N SER A 337 19.16 9.41 -12.99
CA SER A 337 19.20 8.31 -13.95
C SER A 337 17.85 7.61 -14.07
N TYR A 338 17.13 7.40 -12.96
CA TYR A 338 15.81 6.79 -12.99
C TYR A 338 14.76 7.72 -13.61
N GLN A 339 14.81 9.04 -13.40
CA GLN A 339 13.96 9.99 -14.13
C GLN A 339 14.14 9.83 -15.64
N ILE A 340 15.39 9.83 -16.12
CA ILE A 340 15.69 9.64 -17.54
C ILE A 340 15.18 8.28 -18.04
N SER A 341 15.30 7.20 -17.26
CA SER A 341 14.80 5.88 -17.66
C SER A 341 13.28 5.81 -17.80
N MET A 342 12.55 6.72 -17.17
CA MET A 342 11.08 6.78 -17.21
C MET A 342 10.56 7.60 -18.39
N VAL A 343 11.24 8.68 -18.75
CA VAL A 343 10.78 9.61 -19.80
C VAL A 343 11.68 9.63 -21.04
N GLY A 344 12.84 9.00 -20.98
CA GLY A 344 13.84 8.95 -22.06
C GLY A 344 13.58 7.82 -23.06
N ARG A 345 14.47 7.73 -24.03
CA ARG A 345 14.49 6.65 -25.03
C ARG A 345 15.64 5.66 -24.75
N VAL A 346 15.41 4.41 -25.10
CA VAL A 346 16.46 3.39 -25.09
C VAL A 346 17.44 3.67 -26.23
N VAL A 347 18.73 3.80 -25.91
CA VAL A 347 19.80 4.06 -26.89
C VAL A 347 20.73 2.87 -27.09
N GLY A 348 20.54 1.80 -26.33
CA GLY A 348 21.34 0.58 -26.42
C GLY A 348 21.23 -0.25 -25.15
N THR A 349 22.09 -1.27 -25.04
CA THR A 349 22.23 -2.09 -23.83
C THR A 349 23.68 -2.04 -23.33
N ASN A 350 23.87 -2.06 -22.02
CA ASN A 350 25.19 -2.13 -21.41
C ASN A 350 25.78 -3.57 -21.48
N ALA A 351 26.99 -3.76 -21.02
CA ALA A 351 27.68 -5.05 -21.01
C ALA A 351 26.96 -6.13 -20.15
N LYS A 352 26.01 -5.74 -19.30
CA LYS A 352 25.17 -6.64 -18.48
C LYS A 352 23.84 -6.94 -19.14
N GLY A 353 23.54 -6.40 -20.34
CA GLY A 353 22.26 -6.56 -21.04
C GLY A 353 21.16 -5.67 -20.49
N GLU A 354 21.49 -4.62 -19.73
CA GLU A 354 20.51 -3.65 -19.21
C GLU A 354 20.36 -2.49 -20.20
N ASP A 355 19.13 -2.02 -20.39
CA ASP A 355 18.84 -0.89 -21.27
C ASP A 355 19.54 0.39 -20.78
N MET A 356 20.18 1.10 -21.71
CA MET A 356 20.72 2.44 -21.51
C MET A 356 19.73 3.47 -22.06
N TYR A 357 19.50 4.52 -21.29
CA TYR A 357 18.53 5.54 -21.61
C TYR A 357 19.21 6.89 -21.82
N GLU A 358 18.64 7.68 -22.74
CA GLU A 358 19.02 9.06 -22.98
C GLU A 358 17.78 9.94 -22.90
N ALA A 359 17.94 11.16 -22.38
CA ALA A 359 16.87 12.16 -22.36
C ALA A 359 16.44 12.51 -23.79
N ILE A 360 15.13 12.63 -23.98
CA ILE A 360 14.54 13.06 -25.25
C ILE A 360 14.47 14.59 -25.25
N GLU A 361 14.99 15.22 -26.30
CA GLU A 361 14.87 16.66 -26.47
C GLU A 361 13.41 17.10 -26.49
N GLY A 362 13.05 18.07 -25.63
CA GLY A 362 11.67 18.55 -25.49
C GLY A 362 10.81 17.74 -24.51
N VAL A 363 11.32 16.68 -23.90
CA VAL A 363 10.68 15.99 -22.76
C VAL A 363 11.31 16.51 -21.49
N GLU A 364 10.51 17.22 -20.70
CA GLU A 364 11.00 17.89 -19.50
C GLU A 364 11.15 16.89 -18.35
N TYR A 365 12.31 16.88 -17.73
CA TYR A 365 12.54 16.35 -16.39
C TYR A 365 13.36 17.38 -15.59
N THR A 366 13.16 17.42 -14.28
CA THR A 366 13.88 18.36 -13.42
C THR A 366 14.95 17.62 -12.65
N PRO A 367 16.25 17.79 -12.97
CA PRO A 367 17.30 17.11 -12.22
C PRO A 367 17.37 17.61 -10.77
N VAL A 368 17.57 16.70 -9.84
CA VAL A 368 17.95 17.01 -8.46
C VAL A 368 19.43 17.33 -8.45
N THR A 369 19.82 18.51 -7.93
CA THR A 369 21.20 19.04 -8.04
C THR A 369 21.93 19.13 -6.70
N HIS A 370 21.22 18.96 -5.57
CA HIS A 370 21.81 19.03 -4.24
C HIS A 370 21.11 18.08 -3.27
N ALA A 371 21.81 17.68 -2.24
CA ALA A 371 21.28 16.90 -1.13
C ALA A 371 20.53 17.80 -0.13
N GLY A 372 19.78 17.18 0.77
CA GLY A 372 19.02 17.83 1.83
C GLY A 372 17.51 17.83 1.56
N LEU A 373 16.79 18.45 2.48
CA LEU A 373 15.32 18.52 2.46
C LEU A 373 14.84 19.37 1.29
N GLN A 374 14.05 18.77 0.42
CA GLN A 374 13.49 19.43 -0.76
C GLN A 374 12.17 18.79 -1.18
N THR A 375 11.35 19.55 -1.91
CA THR A 375 10.09 19.04 -2.45
C THR A 375 10.37 18.35 -3.78
N LEU A 376 10.07 17.06 -3.85
CA LEU A 376 10.13 16.27 -5.08
C LEU A 376 8.77 16.28 -5.78
N ASN A 377 8.77 16.48 -7.11
CA ASN A 377 7.59 16.30 -7.96
C ASN A 377 7.30 14.81 -8.19
N GLY A 378 6.22 14.50 -8.91
CA GLY A 378 5.79 13.12 -9.14
C GLY A 378 6.84 12.25 -9.80
N LEU A 379 7.49 12.74 -10.85
CA LEU A 379 8.55 12.02 -11.56
C LEU A 379 9.76 11.76 -10.65
N GLN A 380 10.20 12.78 -9.90
CA GLN A 380 11.32 12.67 -8.96
C GLN A 380 11.01 11.71 -7.80
N ALA A 381 9.81 11.79 -7.21
CA ALA A 381 9.39 10.91 -6.12
C ALA A 381 9.28 9.45 -6.59
N THR A 382 8.75 9.22 -7.80
CA THR A 382 8.69 7.88 -8.39
C THR A 382 10.09 7.34 -8.72
N ALA A 383 10.97 8.18 -9.26
CA ALA A 383 12.37 7.83 -9.47
C ALA A 383 13.08 7.48 -8.15
N TYR A 384 12.83 8.24 -7.07
CA TYR A 384 13.35 7.98 -5.72
C TYR A 384 12.91 6.61 -5.20
N CYS A 385 11.67 6.20 -5.43
CA CYS A 385 11.17 4.87 -5.08
C CYS A 385 11.86 3.72 -5.82
N ARG A 386 12.56 3.99 -6.93
CA ARG A 386 13.22 2.98 -7.77
C ARG A 386 14.70 2.78 -7.43
N ILE A 387 15.31 3.64 -6.60
CA ILE A 387 16.74 3.58 -6.25
C ILE A 387 17.07 2.25 -5.56
N ARG A 388 18.06 1.51 -6.11
CA ARG A 388 18.53 0.21 -5.60
C ARG A 388 20.00 0.18 -5.24
N TYR A 389 20.82 0.98 -5.90
CA TYR A 389 22.28 0.88 -5.87
C TYR A 389 22.90 1.85 -4.85
N THR A 390 22.28 1.96 -3.68
CA THR A 390 22.83 2.68 -2.52
C THR A 390 23.04 1.70 -1.37
N SER A 391 23.64 2.15 -0.28
CA SER A 391 23.76 1.36 0.95
C SER A 391 22.38 0.84 1.40
N GLY A 392 22.26 -0.45 1.79
CA GLY A 392 21.02 -1.11 2.17
C GLY A 392 20.21 -1.73 1.03
N GLY A 393 20.62 -1.58 -0.24
CA GLY A 393 20.10 -2.36 -1.37
C GLY A 393 18.58 -2.35 -1.52
N ASP A 394 17.98 -3.55 -1.63
CA ASP A 394 16.53 -3.73 -1.81
C ASP A 394 15.73 -3.32 -0.57
N GLY A 395 16.30 -3.48 0.63
CA GLY A 395 15.69 -3.02 1.89
C GLY A 395 15.53 -1.49 1.91
N ALA A 396 16.57 -0.75 1.53
CA ALA A 396 16.52 0.71 1.44
C ALA A 396 15.54 1.19 0.35
N ARG A 397 15.42 0.47 -0.78
CA ARG A 397 14.38 0.77 -1.78
C ARG A 397 12.99 0.64 -1.19
N THR A 398 12.71 -0.46 -0.49
CA THR A 398 11.41 -0.71 0.13
C THR A 398 11.09 0.35 1.21
N GLU A 399 12.07 0.81 1.95
CA GLU A 399 11.93 1.93 2.90
C GLU A 399 11.57 3.24 2.19
N ARG A 400 12.24 3.56 1.06
CA ARG A 400 11.92 4.75 0.24
C ARG A 400 10.48 4.72 -0.25
N GLN A 401 9.99 3.56 -0.68
CA GLN A 401 8.61 3.36 -1.12
C GLN A 401 7.61 3.62 0.01
N ARG A 402 7.86 3.06 1.22
CA ARG A 402 7.02 3.34 2.40
C ARG A 402 7.03 4.81 2.76
N ARG A 403 8.21 5.45 2.74
CA ARG A 403 8.35 6.88 3.05
C ARG A 403 7.52 7.74 2.11
N VAL A 404 7.59 7.53 0.81
CA VAL A 404 6.80 8.27 -0.18
C VAL A 404 5.30 8.04 0.04
N LEU A 405 4.85 6.79 0.23
CA LEU A 405 3.45 6.47 0.51
C LEU A 405 2.96 7.16 1.79
N THR A 406 3.75 7.11 2.86
CA THR A 406 3.44 7.78 4.14
C THR A 406 3.29 9.29 3.97
N LEU A 407 4.19 9.93 3.23
CA LEU A 407 4.14 11.38 2.98
C LEU A 407 2.93 11.77 2.12
N ILE A 408 2.59 10.96 1.10
CA ILE A 408 1.36 11.14 0.31
C ILE A 408 0.13 11.07 1.24
N ALA A 409 0.03 10.03 2.07
CA ALA A 409 -1.08 9.84 2.98
C ALA A 409 -1.20 10.99 3.99
N GLN A 410 -0.11 11.37 4.66
CA GLN A 410 -0.08 12.50 5.59
C GLN A 410 -0.54 13.81 4.95
N LYS A 411 -0.10 14.07 3.73
CA LYS A 411 -0.49 15.27 3.00
C LYS A 411 -1.96 15.23 2.57
N ALA A 412 -2.44 14.07 2.10
CA ALA A 412 -3.85 13.87 1.74
C ALA A 412 -4.80 14.09 2.92
N MET A 413 -4.42 13.65 4.14
CA MET A 413 -5.21 13.85 5.37
C MET A 413 -5.45 15.31 5.72
N THR A 414 -4.60 16.22 5.24
CA THR A 414 -4.72 17.67 5.51
C THR A 414 -5.46 18.43 4.41
N MET A 415 -5.87 17.75 3.33
CA MET A 415 -6.45 18.40 2.17
C MET A 415 -7.96 18.60 2.29
N ASN A 416 -8.45 19.62 1.63
CA ASN A 416 -9.89 19.84 1.52
C ASN A 416 -10.54 18.85 0.53
N PRO A 417 -11.84 18.57 0.68
CA PRO A 417 -12.55 17.60 -0.15
C PRO A 417 -12.50 17.88 -1.67
N ALA A 418 -12.42 19.16 -2.07
CA ALA A 418 -12.35 19.50 -3.50
C ALA A 418 -11.01 19.11 -4.11
N THR A 419 -9.91 19.27 -3.36
CA THR A 419 -8.57 18.82 -3.79
C THR A 419 -8.49 17.30 -3.81
N LEU A 420 -9.01 16.62 -2.77
CA LEU A 420 -9.09 15.16 -2.74
C LEU A 420 -9.87 14.61 -3.95
N ASN A 421 -10.97 15.25 -4.32
CA ASN A 421 -11.73 14.84 -5.49
C ASN A 421 -10.93 14.97 -6.81
N LYS A 422 -10.08 16.01 -6.96
CA LYS A 422 -9.18 16.15 -8.12
C LYS A 422 -8.13 15.05 -8.16
N ILE A 423 -7.55 14.68 -7.00
CA ILE A 423 -6.59 13.57 -6.89
C ILE A 423 -7.26 12.27 -7.33
N VAL A 424 -8.45 12.00 -6.79
CA VAL A 424 -9.26 10.83 -7.15
C VAL A 424 -9.52 10.79 -8.66
N ASP A 425 -9.85 11.93 -9.29
CA ASP A 425 -10.07 12.01 -10.74
C ASP A 425 -8.82 11.73 -11.59
N ALA A 426 -7.67 12.19 -11.13
CA ALA A 426 -6.39 11.96 -11.82
C ALA A 426 -5.98 10.47 -11.78
N VAL A 427 -6.19 9.81 -10.66
CA VAL A 427 -5.61 8.50 -10.35
C VAL A 427 -6.53 7.32 -10.68
N PHE A 428 -7.86 7.50 -10.64
CA PHE A 428 -8.82 6.40 -10.77
C PHE A 428 -8.70 5.58 -12.07
N GLY A 429 -8.16 6.14 -13.13
CA GLY A 429 -7.86 5.42 -14.37
C GLY A 429 -6.69 4.45 -14.30
N GLU A 430 -5.91 4.52 -13.22
CA GLU A 430 -4.64 3.78 -13.01
C GLU A 430 -4.65 2.98 -11.71
N VAL A 431 -5.87 2.69 -11.19
CA VAL A 431 -6.09 1.93 -9.97
C VAL A 431 -6.97 0.72 -10.27
N ALA A 432 -6.54 -0.44 -9.81
CA ALA A 432 -7.38 -1.64 -9.71
C ALA A 432 -7.62 -1.97 -8.23
N THR A 433 -8.85 -2.35 -7.87
CA THR A 433 -9.20 -2.63 -6.47
C THR A 433 -10.39 -3.58 -6.36
N SER A 434 -10.48 -4.29 -5.23
CA SER A 434 -11.68 -5.02 -4.81
C SER A 434 -12.72 -4.13 -4.14
N LEU A 435 -12.30 -2.96 -3.65
CA LEU A 435 -13.17 -2.05 -2.92
C LEU A 435 -14.30 -1.52 -3.82
N THR A 436 -15.50 -1.56 -3.29
CA THR A 436 -16.66 -0.95 -3.92
C THR A 436 -16.64 0.57 -3.75
N MET A 437 -17.38 1.31 -4.59
CA MET A 437 -17.45 2.76 -4.46
C MET A 437 -17.96 3.24 -3.08
N PRO A 438 -18.97 2.62 -2.45
CA PRO A 438 -19.36 2.97 -1.08
C PRO A 438 -18.23 2.83 -0.08
N GLU A 439 -17.45 1.75 -0.13
CA GLU A 439 -16.31 1.52 0.76
C GLU A 439 -15.18 2.53 0.54
N ILE A 440 -14.90 2.90 -0.72
CA ILE A 440 -13.94 3.95 -1.04
C ILE A 440 -14.40 5.29 -0.46
N LEU A 441 -15.70 5.62 -0.59
CA LEU A 441 -16.25 6.86 -0.04
C LEU A 441 -16.24 6.88 1.48
N GLU A 442 -16.46 5.75 2.14
CA GLU A 442 -16.33 5.59 3.58
C GLU A 442 -14.90 5.86 4.05
N LEU A 443 -13.90 5.22 3.43
CA LEU A 443 -12.48 5.46 3.72
C LEU A 443 -12.10 6.93 3.49
N LEU A 444 -12.60 7.56 2.43
CA LEU A 444 -12.33 8.98 2.14
C LEU A 444 -13.05 9.93 3.10
N ALA A 445 -14.23 9.57 3.61
CA ALA A 445 -14.96 10.37 4.59
C ALA A 445 -14.20 10.44 5.92
N ASP A 446 -13.53 9.36 6.29
CA ASP A 446 -12.75 9.24 7.52
C ASP A 446 -11.29 9.72 7.36
N ILE A 447 -10.88 10.20 6.16
CA ILE A 447 -9.48 10.46 5.84
C ILE A 447 -8.75 11.37 6.85
N ALA A 448 -9.43 12.37 7.37
CA ALA A 448 -8.86 13.31 8.35
C ALA A 448 -8.75 12.72 9.78
N SER A 449 -9.39 11.58 10.05
CA SER A 449 -9.34 10.90 11.35
C SER A 449 -8.24 9.85 11.43
N TYR A 450 -7.71 9.39 10.30
CA TYR A 450 -6.62 8.43 10.29
C TYR A 450 -5.32 9.01 10.86
N LYS A 451 -4.53 8.12 11.46
CA LYS A 451 -3.21 8.44 12.00
C LYS A 451 -2.23 7.42 11.43
N ILE A 452 -1.21 7.89 10.73
CA ILE A 452 -0.16 6.99 10.27
C ILE A 452 0.70 6.64 11.47
N GLY A 453 0.66 5.36 11.85
CA GLY A 453 1.47 4.75 12.89
C GLY A 453 2.84 4.31 12.38
N GLU A 454 3.36 3.28 13.00
CA GLU A 454 4.68 2.73 12.67
C GLU A 454 4.68 2.03 11.30
N THR A 455 5.87 1.96 10.71
CA THR A 455 6.08 1.25 9.45
C THR A 455 7.30 0.34 9.53
N ALA A 456 7.21 -0.89 8.98
CA ALA A 456 8.29 -1.86 9.02
C ALA A 456 8.46 -2.61 7.70
N GLY A 457 9.57 -3.36 7.59
CA GLY A 457 9.82 -4.32 6.50
C GLY A 457 9.67 -5.74 6.99
N PHE A 458 9.16 -6.63 6.14
CA PHE A 458 9.04 -8.06 6.39
C PHE A 458 9.87 -8.84 5.35
N PRO A 459 10.70 -9.80 5.77
CA PRO A 459 10.98 -10.23 7.14
C PRO A 459 11.65 -9.15 7.99
N PHE A 460 11.50 -9.21 9.32
CA PHE A 460 12.02 -8.20 10.24
C PHE A 460 13.55 -8.19 10.32
N SER A 461 14.12 -7.01 10.60
CA SER A 461 15.55 -6.84 10.83
C SER A 461 16.02 -7.76 11.97
N GLY A 462 17.16 -8.43 11.79
CA GLY A 462 17.65 -9.45 12.72
C GLY A 462 17.05 -10.85 12.51
N HIS A 463 15.99 -10.98 11.70
CA HIS A 463 15.31 -12.23 11.36
C HIS A 463 15.21 -12.46 9.85
N VAL A 464 16.13 -11.88 9.09
CA VAL A 464 16.15 -11.93 7.62
C VAL A 464 17.57 -12.15 7.08
N GLU A 465 17.70 -13.02 6.07
CA GLU A 465 18.86 -13.09 5.21
C GLU A 465 18.51 -12.47 3.85
N MET A 466 19.15 -11.35 3.54
CA MET A 466 18.86 -10.56 2.33
C MET A 466 19.50 -11.13 1.05
N ALA A 467 20.48 -12.01 1.18
CA ALA A 467 21.28 -12.54 0.07
C ALA A 467 21.27 -14.07 0.00
N GLY A 468 20.17 -14.71 0.37
CA GLY A 468 19.97 -16.15 0.26
C GLY A 468 19.88 -16.65 -1.17
N TRP A 469 20.00 -17.95 -1.38
CA TRP A 469 19.94 -18.58 -2.70
C TRP A 469 19.10 -19.85 -2.69
N VAL A 470 18.29 -20.01 -3.74
CA VAL A 470 17.61 -21.28 -4.05
C VAL A 470 17.95 -21.63 -5.49
N GLY A 471 18.76 -22.66 -5.69
CA GLY A 471 19.32 -22.98 -7.01
C GLY A 471 20.14 -21.81 -7.55
N LYS A 472 19.67 -21.18 -8.65
CA LYS A 472 20.32 -20.01 -9.27
C LYS A 472 19.65 -18.69 -8.90
N ALA A 473 18.58 -18.71 -8.11
CA ALA A 473 17.81 -17.52 -7.76
C ALA A 473 18.34 -16.92 -6.45
N SER A 474 18.72 -15.65 -6.47
CA SER A 474 18.93 -14.87 -5.25
C SER A 474 17.58 -14.55 -4.62
N VAL A 475 17.40 -14.78 -3.34
CA VAL A 475 16.14 -14.63 -2.61
C VAL A 475 16.37 -13.94 -1.27
N VAL A 476 15.32 -13.31 -0.74
CA VAL A 476 15.26 -12.88 0.64
C VAL A 476 14.64 -14.01 1.46
N VAL A 477 15.30 -14.41 2.54
CA VAL A 477 14.89 -15.55 3.36
C VAL A 477 14.46 -15.07 4.73
N PRO A 478 13.20 -15.32 5.14
CA PRO A 478 12.84 -15.18 6.55
C PRO A 478 13.56 -16.24 7.36
N ILE A 479 14.47 -15.82 8.23
CA ILE A 479 15.14 -16.70 9.18
C ILE A 479 14.10 -17.03 10.24
N ASP A 480 13.59 -18.27 10.23
CA ASP A 480 12.40 -18.68 10.99
C ASP A 480 11.16 -17.83 10.66
N LEU A 481 10.38 -18.27 9.67
CA LEU A 481 9.12 -17.63 9.30
C LEU A 481 8.15 -17.56 10.49
N THR A 482 8.13 -18.58 11.35
CA THR A 482 7.27 -18.64 12.53
C THR A 482 7.52 -17.45 13.45
N ARG A 483 8.79 -17.19 13.78
CA ARG A 483 9.17 -16.02 14.58
C ARG A 483 8.82 -14.70 13.90
N ASN A 484 9.05 -14.60 12.59
CA ASN A 484 8.69 -13.42 11.83
C ASN A 484 7.18 -13.15 11.85
N VAL A 485 6.34 -14.18 11.81
CA VAL A 485 4.87 -14.04 11.86
C VAL A 485 4.41 -13.62 13.25
N SER A 486 4.99 -14.17 14.34
CA SER A 486 4.69 -13.67 15.69
C SER A 486 5.02 -12.17 15.84
N LEU A 487 6.21 -11.75 15.36
CA LEU A 487 6.59 -10.33 15.34
C LEU A 487 5.68 -9.47 14.46
N LEU A 488 5.15 -10.04 13.38
CA LEU A 488 4.21 -9.35 12.51
C LEU A 488 2.88 -9.06 13.21
N HIS A 489 2.34 -10.04 13.93
CA HIS A 489 1.09 -9.88 14.68
C HIS A 489 1.27 -8.91 15.86
N GLU A 490 2.40 -8.98 16.57
CA GLU A 490 2.77 -7.97 17.57
C GLU A 490 2.83 -6.56 16.96
N PHE A 491 3.48 -6.42 15.78
CA PHE A 491 3.61 -5.14 15.11
C PHE A 491 2.29 -4.59 14.56
N LEU A 492 1.44 -5.42 13.95
CA LEU A 492 0.19 -4.96 13.32
C LEU A 492 -0.96 -4.80 14.30
N PHE A 493 -1.03 -5.69 15.31
CA PHE A 493 -2.23 -5.86 16.14
C PHE A 493 -1.97 -5.70 17.64
N ASP A 494 -0.72 -5.41 18.06
CA ASP A 494 -0.29 -5.39 19.45
C ASP A 494 -0.48 -6.77 20.17
N GLU A 495 -0.43 -7.86 19.40
CA GLU A 495 -0.62 -9.25 19.86
C GLU A 495 0.72 -9.93 20.12
N SER A 496 1.29 -9.73 21.32
CA SER A 496 2.62 -10.23 21.66
C SER A 496 2.71 -11.77 21.82
N ASP A 497 1.58 -12.43 22.09
CA ASP A 497 1.51 -13.87 22.38
C ASP A 497 1.07 -14.71 21.17
N TYR A 498 0.99 -14.11 19.99
CA TYR A 498 0.51 -14.81 18.80
C TYR A 498 1.33 -16.05 18.49
N THR A 499 0.63 -17.18 18.38
CA THR A 499 1.22 -18.47 18.02
C THR A 499 0.84 -18.81 16.59
N PRO A 500 1.79 -18.78 15.64
CA PRO A 500 1.50 -19.07 14.23
C PRO A 500 0.91 -20.46 14.01
N THR A 501 0.03 -20.55 13.00
CA THR A 501 -0.65 -21.79 12.62
C THR A 501 0.32 -22.87 12.19
N ASP A 502 -0.16 -24.11 12.11
CA ASP A 502 0.63 -25.23 11.61
C ASP A 502 0.98 -25.04 10.12
N THR A 503 0.17 -24.31 9.35
CA THR A 503 0.48 -23.94 7.97
C THR A 503 1.76 -23.08 7.91
N VAL A 504 1.86 -22.05 8.72
CA VAL A 504 3.07 -21.19 8.79
C VAL A 504 4.28 -21.99 9.27
N LYS A 505 4.12 -22.87 10.27
CA LYS A 505 5.21 -23.75 10.75
C LYS A 505 5.73 -24.67 9.63
N GLN A 506 4.85 -25.26 8.82
CA GLN A 506 5.21 -26.07 7.66
C GLN A 506 5.92 -25.23 6.59
N CYS A 507 5.43 -24.03 6.32
CA CYS A 507 6.08 -23.08 5.42
C CYS A 507 7.50 -22.72 5.91
N SER A 508 7.67 -22.45 7.21
CA SER A 508 8.97 -22.16 7.83
C SER A 508 9.97 -23.31 7.65
N GLN A 509 9.55 -24.54 7.92
CA GLN A 509 10.39 -25.74 7.74
C GLN A 509 10.80 -25.94 6.28
N LYS A 510 9.88 -25.71 5.34
CA LYS A 510 10.16 -25.83 3.90
C LYS A 510 11.10 -24.76 3.41
N ILE A 511 10.95 -23.50 3.85
CA ILE A 511 11.87 -22.41 3.52
C ILE A 511 13.28 -22.73 4.02
N ALA A 512 13.41 -23.18 5.28
CA ALA A 512 14.69 -23.59 5.84
C ALA A 512 15.33 -24.74 5.03
N SER A 513 14.51 -25.74 4.65
CA SER A 513 14.99 -26.86 3.80
C SER A 513 15.44 -26.41 2.41
N ASP A 514 14.71 -25.49 1.76
CA ASP A 514 15.03 -25.02 0.41
C ASP A 514 16.29 -24.16 0.35
N THR A 515 16.50 -23.36 1.40
CA THR A 515 17.56 -22.34 1.46
C THR A 515 18.80 -22.78 2.22
N GLY A 516 18.66 -23.79 3.10
CA GLY A 516 19.69 -24.19 4.04
C GLY A 516 19.92 -23.17 5.17
N ILE A 517 19.03 -22.17 5.30
CA ILE A 517 19.11 -21.11 6.31
C ILE A 517 18.02 -21.35 7.35
N SER A 518 18.43 -21.50 8.61
CA SER A 518 17.55 -21.68 9.75
C SER A 518 18.09 -20.90 10.94
N TYR A 519 17.23 -20.63 11.91
CA TYR A 519 17.64 -20.06 13.18
C TYR A 519 18.47 -21.11 13.95
N ASN A 520 19.76 -20.85 14.11
CA ASN A 520 20.63 -21.64 14.96
C ASN A 520 20.61 -21.02 16.35
N GLY A 521 19.54 -21.27 17.12
CA GLY A 521 19.32 -20.65 18.42
C GLY A 521 20.61 -20.47 19.24
N GLU A 522 21.12 -19.23 19.34
CA GLU A 522 22.02 -18.75 20.38
C GLU A 522 21.26 -17.79 21.28
#